data_56ac4e9f4e651ba07e6670dbd197297b
#
_entry.id   56ac4e9f4e651ba07e6670dbd197297b
#
_cell.length_a   1.000
_cell.length_b   1.000
_cell.length_c   1.000
_cell.angle_alpha   90.00
_cell.angle_beta   90.00
_cell.angle_gamma   90.00
#
_symmetry.space_group_name_H-M   'P 1'
#
loop_
_entity.id
_entity.type
_entity.pdbx_description
1 polymer ?
#
loop_
_entity_poly.entity_id
_entity_poly.type
_entity_poly.pdbx_seq_one_letter_code
_entity_poly.pdbx_strand_id
1 'polypeptide(L)'
;PPFWGILIIIGAAIALINDLPAMILSVSRLMFAWAKDNIFPNRVALIHSKFNTPYIAIILVGVVASIGAIGSHFAGDFFLGIDIMVTSMMINFLLMCVTLISIQKVNFKLFKNITVIKNRAIQLFIGYTGTLIILTFLIIHTYKDLSSNVEEWYFHSTYIYLIVMIIASIYFALRWKTVQVKNNNTFKTLPVE
;
A
#
# COMPACT_ATOMS: atom_id res chain seq x y z
N PRO A 1 6.65 -24.80 -27.07
CA PRO A 1 5.54 -24.68 -26.11
C PRO A 1 4.22 -24.89 -26.84
N PRO A 2 3.25 -25.61 -26.22
CA PRO A 2 1.96 -25.79 -26.85
C PRO A 2 1.30 -24.41 -27.07
N PHE A 3 0.60 -24.25 -28.18
CA PHE A 3 -0.07 -22.99 -28.59
C PHE A 3 -0.83 -22.30 -27.45
N TRP A 4 -1.49 -23.05 -26.60
CA TRP A 4 -2.20 -22.56 -25.41
C TRP A 4 -1.28 -21.89 -24.39
N GLY A 5 -0.05 -22.39 -24.22
CA GLY A 5 0.93 -21.76 -23.32
C GLY A 5 1.35 -20.36 -23.81
N ILE A 6 1.52 -20.20 -25.12
CA ILE A 6 1.84 -18.90 -25.72
C ILE A 6 0.68 -17.90 -25.50
N LEU A 7 -0.57 -18.31 -25.70
CA LEU A 7 -1.73 -17.47 -25.46
C LEU A 7 -1.84 -17.02 -24.01
N ILE A 8 -1.58 -17.90 -23.05
CA ILE A 8 -1.59 -17.56 -21.62
C ILE A 8 -0.51 -16.52 -21.32
N ILE A 9 0.71 -16.72 -21.83
CA ILE A 9 1.83 -15.79 -21.61
C ILE A 9 1.52 -14.41 -22.20
N ILE A 10 0.98 -14.35 -23.42
CA ILE A 10 0.58 -13.08 -24.07
C ILE A 10 -0.53 -12.41 -23.25
N GLY A 11 -1.55 -13.16 -22.84
CA GLY A 11 -2.64 -12.63 -22.01
C GLY A 11 -2.13 -12.06 -20.68
N ALA A 12 -1.23 -12.77 -20.00
CA ALA A 12 -0.60 -12.29 -18.77
C ALA A 12 0.24 -11.02 -19.00
N ALA A 13 1.02 -10.97 -20.09
CA ALA A 13 1.82 -9.80 -20.44
C ALA A 13 0.95 -8.57 -20.69
N ILE A 14 -0.15 -8.72 -21.44
CA ILE A 14 -1.11 -7.63 -21.72
C ILE A 14 -1.76 -7.15 -20.41
N ALA A 15 -2.14 -8.07 -19.52
CA ALA A 15 -2.73 -7.74 -18.23
C ALA A 15 -1.76 -6.92 -17.36
N LEU A 16 -0.49 -7.34 -17.26
CA LEU A 16 0.53 -6.62 -16.51
C LEU A 16 0.81 -5.22 -17.08
N ILE A 17 0.90 -5.08 -18.40
CA ILE A 17 1.11 -3.78 -19.04
C ILE A 17 -0.07 -2.83 -18.77
N ASN A 18 -1.29 -3.35 -18.74
CA ASN A 18 -2.48 -2.55 -18.42
C ASN A 18 -2.57 -2.13 -16.93
N ASP A 19 -2.00 -2.92 -16.04
CA ASP A 19 -2.03 -2.64 -14.60
C ASP A 19 -1.05 -1.53 -14.17
N LEU A 20 0.09 -1.40 -14.85
CA LEU A 20 1.11 -0.38 -14.54
C LEU A 20 0.58 1.05 -14.49
N PRO A 21 -0.18 1.57 -15.48
CA PRO A 21 -0.74 2.91 -15.42
C PRO A 21 -1.71 3.10 -14.27
N ALA A 22 -2.52 2.09 -13.95
CA ALA A 22 -3.48 2.14 -12.85
C ALA A 22 -2.76 2.21 -11.49
N MET A 23 -1.69 1.45 -11.30
CA MET A 23 -0.86 1.50 -10.09
C MET A 23 -0.16 2.85 -9.94
N ILE A 24 0.48 3.37 -10.98
CA ILE A 24 1.13 4.69 -10.94
C ILE A 24 0.11 5.77 -10.60
N LEU A 25 -1.08 5.71 -11.18
CA LEU A 25 -2.16 6.67 -10.93
C LEU A 25 -2.62 6.60 -9.46
N SER A 26 -2.83 5.41 -8.92
CA SER A 26 -3.28 5.20 -7.54
C SER A 26 -2.26 5.71 -6.53
N VAL A 27 -1.00 5.34 -6.69
CA VAL A 27 0.08 5.74 -5.77
C VAL A 27 0.34 7.25 -5.86
N SER A 28 0.34 7.83 -7.06
CA SER A 28 0.55 9.27 -7.23
C SER A 28 -0.58 10.10 -6.61
N ARG A 29 -1.82 9.64 -6.68
CA ARG A 29 -2.97 10.27 -6.00
C ARG A 29 -2.86 10.16 -4.48
N LEU A 30 -2.41 9.02 -3.97
CA LEU A 30 -2.15 8.84 -2.54
C LEU A 30 -1.05 9.78 -2.05
N MET A 31 0.06 9.89 -2.77
CA MET A 31 1.13 10.83 -2.45
C MET A 31 0.66 12.30 -2.50
N PHE A 32 -0.19 12.63 -3.48
CA PHE A 32 -0.82 13.94 -3.57
C PHE A 32 -1.69 14.25 -2.33
N ALA A 33 -2.52 13.29 -1.90
CA ALA A 33 -3.35 13.43 -0.70
C ALA A 33 -2.48 13.63 0.55
N TRP A 34 -1.44 12.81 0.74
CA TRP A 34 -0.50 12.98 1.85
C TRP A 34 0.26 14.31 1.83
N ALA A 35 0.55 14.85 0.64
CA ALA A 35 1.15 16.17 0.53
C ALA A 35 0.15 17.28 0.90
N LYS A 36 -1.12 17.12 0.56
CA LYS A 36 -2.22 18.01 1.02
C LYS A 36 -2.38 17.97 2.53
N ASP A 37 -2.24 16.81 3.13
CA ASP A 37 -2.28 16.60 4.59
C ASP A 37 -0.97 17.03 5.29
N ASN A 38 -0.02 17.64 4.58
CA ASN A 38 1.29 18.12 5.05
C ASN A 38 2.23 17.00 5.59
N ILE A 39 1.95 15.73 5.29
CA ILE A 39 2.86 14.61 5.56
C ILE A 39 4.07 14.72 4.62
N PHE A 40 3.82 14.93 3.32
CA PHE A 40 4.88 15.24 2.34
C PHE A 40 5.00 16.74 2.10
N PRO A 41 6.14 17.21 1.52
CA PRO A 41 6.30 18.60 1.14
C PRO A 41 5.20 19.04 0.15
N ASN A 42 4.67 20.25 0.32
CA ASN A 42 3.58 20.79 -0.52
C ASN A 42 3.92 20.83 -2.02
N ARG A 43 5.21 20.80 -2.38
CA ARG A 43 5.66 20.72 -3.78
C ARG A 43 5.15 19.45 -4.47
N VAL A 44 4.98 18.33 -3.74
CA VAL A 44 4.44 17.08 -4.28
C VAL A 44 2.98 17.20 -4.69
N ALA A 45 2.25 18.15 -4.09
CA ALA A 45 0.86 18.47 -4.43
C ALA A 45 0.71 19.48 -5.58
N LEU A 46 1.78 19.82 -6.31
CA LEU A 46 1.68 20.70 -7.47
C LEU A 46 1.00 19.99 -8.64
N ILE A 47 0.00 20.66 -9.20
CA ILE A 47 -0.79 20.20 -10.34
C ILE A 47 -0.25 20.84 -11.61
N HIS A 48 -0.08 20.05 -12.65
CA HIS A 48 0.32 20.54 -13.98
C HIS A 48 -0.82 21.35 -14.61
N SER A 49 -0.54 22.58 -15.06
CA SER A 49 -1.55 23.54 -15.55
C SER A 49 -2.35 23.04 -16.77
N LYS A 50 -1.72 22.26 -17.66
CA LYS A 50 -2.36 21.75 -18.89
C LYS A 50 -3.08 20.42 -18.68
N PHE A 51 -2.50 19.50 -17.88
CA PHE A 51 -3.00 18.14 -17.76
C PHE A 51 -3.80 17.88 -16.49
N ASN A 52 -3.84 18.85 -15.56
CA ASN A 52 -4.51 18.74 -14.25
C ASN A 52 -4.10 17.49 -13.44
N THR A 53 -2.83 17.07 -13.57
CA THR A 53 -2.26 15.90 -12.89
C THR A 53 -1.16 16.29 -11.91
N PRO A 54 -0.97 15.56 -10.81
CA PRO A 54 0.09 15.82 -9.84
C PRO A 54 1.44 15.32 -10.38
N TYR A 55 2.06 16.06 -11.30
CA TYR A 55 3.22 15.63 -12.07
C TYR A 55 4.44 15.30 -11.19
N ILE A 56 4.68 16.03 -10.09
CA ILE A 56 5.80 15.73 -9.19
C ILE A 56 5.57 14.39 -8.47
N ALA A 57 4.34 14.11 -8.03
CA ALA A 57 4.01 12.83 -7.43
C ALA A 57 4.21 11.68 -8.44
N ILE A 58 3.81 11.86 -9.70
CA ILE A 58 3.98 10.86 -10.76
C ILE A 58 5.46 10.59 -11.02
N ILE A 59 6.28 11.65 -11.13
CA ILE A 59 7.74 11.51 -11.34
C ILE A 59 8.37 10.78 -10.16
N LEU A 60 8.03 11.14 -8.92
CA LEU A 60 8.56 10.48 -7.72
C LEU A 60 8.22 8.99 -7.69
N VAL A 61 6.96 8.65 -7.97
CA VAL A 61 6.52 7.24 -8.05
C VAL A 61 7.29 6.49 -9.13
N GLY A 62 7.45 7.09 -10.31
CA GLY A 62 8.22 6.50 -11.42
C GLY A 62 9.69 6.27 -11.06
N VAL A 63 10.34 7.23 -10.41
CA VAL A 63 11.73 7.10 -9.97
C VAL A 63 11.88 5.99 -8.93
N VAL A 64 11.01 5.97 -7.90
CA VAL A 64 11.06 4.93 -6.86
C VAL A 64 10.80 3.54 -7.45
N ALA A 65 9.82 3.41 -8.36
CA ALA A 65 9.54 2.17 -9.06
C ALA A 65 10.73 1.69 -9.91
N SER A 66 11.40 2.61 -10.61
CA SER A 66 12.60 2.30 -11.40
C SER A 66 13.76 1.83 -10.52
N ILE A 67 13.99 2.48 -9.36
CA ILE A 67 15.01 2.06 -8.39
C ILE A 67 14.66 0.65 -7.86
N GLY A 68 13.39 0.39 -7.54
CA GLY A 68 12.94 -0.93 -7.10
C GLY A 68 13.16 -2.01 -8.15
N ALA A 69 12.85 -1.74 -9.42
CA ALA A 69 13.06 -2.66 -10.53
C ALA A 69 14.55 -2.98 -10.75
N ILE A 70 15.41 -1.96 -10.70
CA ILE A 70 16.86 -2.12 -10.78
C ILE A 70 17.38 -2.92 -9.58
N GLY A 71 16.88 -2.62 -8.36
CA GLY A 71 17.24 -3.36 -7.15
C GLY A 71 16.89 -4.85 -7.23
N SER A 72 15.70 -5.19 -7.72
CA SER A 72 15.30 -6.60 -7.95
C SER A 72 16.21 -7.30 -8.96
N HIS A 73 16.67 -6.60 -10.00
CA HIS A 73 17.60 -7.15 -10.98
C HIS A 73 18.95 -7.50 -10.33
N PHE A 74 19.51 -6.61 -9.50
CA PHE A 74 20.78 -6.87 -8.79
C PHE A 74 20.66 -7.92 -7.69
N ALA A 75 19.45 -8.10 -7.13
CA ALA A 75 19.19 -9.16 -6.15
C ALA A 75 19.12 -10.57 -6.77
N GLY A 76 19.19 -10.67 -8.10
CA GLY A 76 19.04 -11.97 -8.79
C GLY A 76 17.65 -12.57 -8.69
N ASP A 77 16.72 -11.92 -7.99
CA ASP A 77 15.36 -12.39 -7.78
C ASP A 77 14.34 -11.42 -8.39
N PHE A 78 13.79 -11.82 -9.52
CA PHE A 78 12.72 -11.08 -10.19
C PHE A 78 11.44 -10.98 -9.33
N PHE A 79 11.19 -11.95 -8.46
CA PHE A 79 9.98 -12.00 -7.64
C PHE A 79 10.07 -11.17 -6.37
N LEU A 80 11.25 -10.70 -5.98
CA LEU A 80 11.44 -9.89 -4.76
C LEU A 80 10.47 -8.70 -4.66
N GLY A 81 10.29 -7.96 -5.76
CA GLY A 81 9.35 -6.84 -5.80
C GLY A 81 7.89 -7.28 -5.61
N ILE A 82 7.53 -8.44 -6.15
CA ILE A 82 6.19 -9.04 -6.02
C ILE A 82 5.95 -9.47 -4.57
N ASP A 83 6.93 -10.11 -3.94
CA ASP A 83 6.82 -10.56 -2.54
C ASP A 83 6.70 -9.40 -1.56
N ILE A 84 7.44 -8.30 -1.78
CA ILE A 84 7.28 -7.05 -1.00
C ILE A 84 5.87 -6.47 -1.17
N MET A 85 5.35 -6.46 -2.41
CA MET A 85 4.00 -5.98 -2.70
C MET A 85 2.94 -6.85 -2.00
N VAL A 86 3.05 -8.18 -2.07
CA VAL A 86 2.15 -9.13 -1.42
C VAL A 86 2.15 -8.94 0.09
N THR A 87 3.32 -8.83 0.72
CA THR A 87 3.46 -8.54 2.16
C THR A 87 2.74 -7.24 2.53
N SER A 88 2.97 -6.18 1.77
CA SER A 88 2.33 -4.87 1.98
C SER A 88 0.81 -4.94 1.87
N MET A 89 0.29 -5.63 0.85
CA MET A 89 -1.15 -5.82 0.66
C MET A 89 -1.79 -6.62 1.80
N MET A 90 -1.16 -7.72 2.23
CA MET A 90 -1.67 -8.53 3.35
C MET A 90 -1.76 -7.70 4.63
N ILE A 91 -0.73 -6.91 4.95
CA ILE A 91 -0.74 -6.04 6.13
C ILE A 91 -1.83 -4.96 6.00
N ASN A 92 -1.99 -4.36 4.84
CA ASN A 92 -3.03 -3.36 4.61
C ASN A 92 -4.44 -3.96 4.80
N PHE A 93 -4.72 -5.12 4.22
CA PHE A 93 -6.01 -5.79 4.42
C PHE A 93 -6.23 -6.24 5.86
N LEU A 94 -5.18 -6.67 6.57
CA LEU A 94 -5.25 -6.97 8.00
C LEU A 94 -5.69 -5.73 8.80
N LEU A 95 -5.07 -4.57 8.53
CA LEU A 95 -5.42 -3.31 9.17
C LEU A 95 -6.86 -2.89 8.84
N MET A 96 -7.33 -3.12 7.61
CA MET A 96 -8.74 -2.87 7.24
C MET A 96 -9.70 -3.75 8.04
N CYS A 97 -9.41 -5.03 8.22
CA CYS A 97 -10.22 -5.94 9.06
C CYS A 97 -10.23 -5.48 10.52
N VAL A 98 -9.08 -5.13 11.08
CA VAL A 98 -8.97 -4.60 12.45
C VAL A 98 -9.73 -3.27 12.60
N THR A 99 -9.66 -2.41 11.60
CA THR A 99 -10.43 -1.16 11.56
C THR A 99 -11.92 -1.42 11.57
N LEU A 100 -12.41 -2.38 10.79
CA LEU A 100 -13.83 -2.78 10.78
C LEU A 100 -14.30 -3.27 12.15
N ILE A 101 -13.45 -4.00 12.88
CA ILE A 101 -13.76 -4.46 14.24
C ILE A 101 -13.83 -3.29 15.24
N SER A 102 -12.90 -2.34 15.13
CA SER A 102 -12.72 -1.26 16.12
C SER A 102 -13.53 0.00 15.85
N ILE A 103 -14.00 0.23 14.60
CA ILE A 103 -14.60 1.50 14.15
C ILE A 103 -15.77 1.98 15.03
N GLN A 104 -16.59 1.07 15.53
CA GLN A 104 -17.72 1.44 16.39
C GLN A 104 -17.27 2.08 17.70
N LYS A 105 -16.15 1.61 18.28
CA LYS A 105 -15.61 2.13 19.55
C LYS A 105 -14.82 3.41 19.35
N VAL A 106 -14.08 3.50 18.24
CA VAL A 106 -13.16 4.60 17.96
C VAL A 106 -13.87 5.81 17.35
N ASN A 107 -14.79 5.58 16.39
CA ASN A 107 -15.51 6.65 15.73
C ASN A 107 -16.95 6.26 15.40
N PHE A 108 -17.86 6.50 16.35
CA PHE A 108 -19.26 6.15 16.22
C PHE A 108 -19.96 6.93 15.09
N LYS A 109 -19.50 8.16 14.75
CA LYS A 109 -20.07 8.95 13.65
C LYS A 109 -19.80 8.27 12.30
N LEU A 110 -18.57 7.82 12.07
CA LEU A 110 -18.21 7.05 10.86
C LEU A 110 -18.96 5.72 10.79
N PHE A 111 -19.06 5.02 11.92
CA PHE A 111 -19.81 3.77 11.99
C PHE A 111 -21.26 3.93 11.52
N LYS A 112 -21.93 5.02 11.89
CA LYS A 112 -23.31 5.30 11.52
C LYS A 112 -23.52 5.52 10.02
N ASN A 113 -22.48 5.94 9.31
CA ASN A 113 -22.48 6.19 7.87
C ASN A 113 -22.20 4.95 7.01
N ILE A 114 -21.95 3.80 7.64
CA ILE A 114 -21.76 2.55 6.90
C ILE A 114 -23.08 2.10 6.31
N THR A 115 -23.17 2.10 4.98
CA THR A 115 -24.40 1.78 4.24
C THR A 115 -24.45 0.35 3.70
N VAL A 116 -23.29 -0.27 3.45
CA VAL A 116 -23.18 -1.56 2.74
C VAL A 116 -23.66 -2.72 3.59
N ILE A 117 -23.16 -2.86 4.80
CA ILE A 117 -23.58 -3.91 5.75
C ILE A 117 -23.95 -3.24 7.06
N LYS A 118 -25.25 -3.13 7.34
CA LYS A 118 -25.75 -2.47 8.55
C LYS A 118 -25.72 -3.38 9.79
N ASN A 119 -25.75 -4.70 9.58
CA ASN A 119 -25.78 -5.67 10.69
C ASN A 119 -24.38 -5.80 11.32
N ARG A 120 -24.27 -5.39 12.59
CA ARG A 120 -23.02 -5.42 13.34
C ARG A 120 -22.45 -6.82 13.54
N ALA A 121 -23.29 -7.82 13.74
CA ALA A 121 -22.84 -9.20 13.91
C ALA A 121 -22.13 -9.71 12.64
N ILE A 122 -22.67 -9.38 11.47
CA ILE A 122 -22.07 -9.75 10.18
C ILE A 122 -20.73 -9.01 9.99
N GLN A 123 -20.67 -7.71 10.32
CA GLN A 123 -19.43 -6.95 10.24
C GLN A 123 -18.32 -7.56 11.11
N LEU A 124 -18.66 -7.93 12.36
CA LEU A 124 -17.71 -8.56 13.29
C LEU A 124 -17.29 -9.95 12.79
N PHE A 125 -18.24 -10.75 12.30
CA PHE A 125 -17.92 -12.05 11.72
C PHE A 125 -16.94 -11.93 10.56
N ILE A 126 -17.22 -11.05 9.60
CA ILE A 126 -16.30 -10.79 8.47
C ILE A 126 -14.95 -10.26 8.97
N GLY A 127 -14.95 -9.32 9.91
CA GLY A 127 -13.74 -8.74 10.46
C GLY A 127 -12.84 -9.77 11.15
N TYR A 128 -13.40 -10.60 12.04
CA TYR A 128 -12.64 -11.64 12.75
C TYR A 128 -12.18 -12.76 11.83
N THR A 129 -13.05 -13.25 10.94
CA THR A 129 -12.71 -14.29 9.97
C THR A 129 -11.64 -13.80 9.00
N GLY A 130 -11.81 -12.57 8.46
CA GLY A 130 -10.82 -11.94 7.60
C GLY A 130 -9.47 -11.76 8.30
N THR A 131 -9.47 -11.27 9.55
CA THR A 131 -8.25 -11.12 10.36
C THR A 131 -7.54 -12.46 10.54
N LEU A 132 -8.27 -13.52 10.91
CA LEU A 132 -7.70 -14.85 11.12
C LEU A 132 -7.07 -15.40 9.83
N ILE A 133 -7.80 -15.36 8.73
CA ILE A 133 -7.34 -15.87 7.43
C ILE A 133 -6.10 -15.11 6.97
N ILE A 134 -6.15 -13.77 6.94
CA ILE A 134 -5.04 -12.95 6.46
C ILE A 134 -3.81 -13.10 7.36
N LEU A 135 -4.00 -13.15 8.68
CA LEU A 135 -2.90 -13.36 9.63
C LEU A 135 -2.23 -14.72 9.40
N THR A 136 -3.02 -15.78 9.18
CA THR A 136 -2.49 -17.12 8.86
C THR A 136 -1.66 -17.09 7.58
N PHE A 137 -2.19 -16.49 6.52
CA PHE A 137 -1.44 -16.36 5.26
C PHE A 137 -0.19 -15.51 5.41
N LEU A 138 -0.24 -14.43 6.18
CA LEU A 138 0.93 -13.58 6.43
C LEU A 138 2.03 -14.34 7.17
N ILE A 139 1.67 -15.15 8.18
CA ILE A 139 2.64 -16.01 8.91
C ILE A 139 3.28 -17.02 7.95
N ILE A 140 2.47 -17.70 7.14
CA ILE A 140 2.97 -18.69 6.18
C ILE A 140 3.90 -18.03 5.15
N HIS A 141 3.48 -16.86 4.61
CA HIS A 141 4.27 -16.10 3.63
C HIS A 141 5.62 -15.66 4.22
N THR A 142 5.61 -15.07 5.41
CA THR A 142 6.83 -14.65 6.12
C THR A 142 7.74 -15.82 6.44
N TYR A 143 7.19 -16.95 6.90
CA TYR A 143 7.97 -18.15 7.15
C TYR A 143 8.62 -18.69 5.87
N LYS A 144 7.88 -18.74 4.77
CA LYS A 144 8.39 -19.18 3.47
C LYS A 144 9.48 -18.27 2.93
N ASP A 145 9.30 -16.92 3.04
CA ASP A 145 10.30 -15.94 2.65
C ASP A 145 11.60 -16.14 3.43
N LEU A 146 11.53 -16.18 4.77
CA LEU A 146 12.70 -16.34 5.64
C LEU A 146 13.38 -17.72 5.54
N SER A 147 12.66 -18.74 5.04
CA SER A 147 13.20 -20.09 4.81
C SER A 147 13.71 -20.29 3.39
N SER A 148 13.55 -19.32 2.52
CA SER A 148 14.04 -19.39 1.13
C SER A 148 15.55 -19.19 1.08
N ASN A 149 16.21 -19.90 0.15
CA ASN A 149 17.64 -19.71 -0.11
C ASN A 149 17.81 -18.52 -1.05
N VAL A 150 18.12 -17.36 -0.48
CA VAL A 150 18.52 -16.15 -1.21
C VAL A 150 20.03 -16.00 -1.15
N GLU A 151 20.64 -15.34 -2.15
CA GLU A 151 22.10 -15.17 -2.21
C GLU A 151 22.64 -14.43 -0.97
N GLU A 152 21.88 -13.42 -0.50
CA GLU A 152 22.26 -12.62 0.66
C GLU A 152 21.05 -12.42 1.58
N TRP A 153 21.24 -12.56 2.89
CA TRP A 153 20.18 -12.51 3.91
C TRP A 153 19.31 -11.24 3.86
N TYR A 154 19.87 -10.13 3.41
CA TYR A 154 19.15 -8.85 3.32
C TYR A 154 18.23 -8.73 2.09
N PHE A 155 18.24 -9.70 1.18
CA PHE A 155 17.32 -9.76 0.05
C PHE A 155 15.98 -10.46 0.37
N HIS A 156 15.77 -10.92 1.61
CA HIS A 156 14.44 -11.37 1.99
C HIS A 156 13.44 -10.19 1.93
N SER A 157 12.30 -10.42 1.31
CA SER A 157 11.24 -9.40 1.15
C SER A 157 10.75 -8.83 2.48
N THR A 158 10.71 -9.67 3.52
CA THR A 158 10.34 -9.31 4.88
C THR A 158 11.28 -8.26 5.48
N TYR A 159 12.59 -8.42 5.34
CA TYR A 159 13.55 -7.43 5.87
C TYR A 159 13.49 -6.11 5.13
N ILE A 160 13.38 -6.14 3.79
CA ILE A 160 13.24 -4.93 2.99
C ILE A 160 11.96 -4.18 3.38
N TYR A 161 10.84 -4.89 3.51
CA TYR A 161 9.58 -4.29 3.95
C TYR A 161 9.73 -3.63 5.34
N LEU A 162 10.33 -4.31 6.32
CA LEU A 162 10.55 -3.76 7.64
C LEU A 162 11.43 -2.51 7.63
N ILE A 163 12.52 -2.50 6.86
CA ILE A 163 13.41 -1.34 6.70
C ILE A 163 12.62 -0.15 6.14
N VAL A 164 11.85 -0.37 5.08
CA VAL A 164 11.02 0.70 4.48
C VAL A 164 10.00 1.22 5.48
N MET A 165 9.34 0.35 6.25
CA MET A 165 8.36 0.75 7.26
C MET A 165 9.00 1.52 8.42
N ILE A 166 10.20 1.14 8.86
CA ILE A 166 10.96 1.88 9.89
C ILE A 166 11.30 3.28 9.37
N ILE A 167 11.85 3.39 8.17
CA ILE A 167 12.19 4.68 7.56
C ILE A 167 10.94 5.57 7.43
N ALA A 168 9.85 5.01 6.93
CA ALA A 168 8.57 5.73 6.80
C ALA A 168 8.03 6.18 8.16
N SER A 169 8.12 5.34 9.19
CA SER A 169 7.69 5.65 10.56
C SER A 169 8.52 6.77 11.19
N ILE A 170 9.85 6.73 11.02
CA ILE A 170 10.75 7.79 11.48
C ILE A 170 10.41 9.10 10.76
N TYR A 171 10.27 9.07 9.44
CA TYR A 171 9.88 10.25 8.66
C TYR A 171 8.57 10.84 9.15
N PHE A 172 7.54 10.02 9.35
CA PHE A 172 6.26 10.45 9.86
C PHE A 172 6.35 11.02 11.27
N ALA A 173 7.11 10.38 12.17
CA ALA A 173 7.31 10.88 13.54
C ALA A 173 7.98 12.27 13.56
N LEU A 174 8.98 12.49 12.71
CA LEU A 174 9.62 13.80 12.55
C LEU A 174 8.67 14.88 12.03
N ARG A 175 7.73 14.48 11.17
CA ARG A 175 6.71 15.39 10.61
C ARG A 175 5.48 15.57 11.49
N TRP A 176 5.27 14.71 12.47
CA TRP A 176 4.07 14.69 13.31
C TRP A 176 3.72 16.05 13.93
N LYS A 177 4.70 16.75 14.50
CA LYS A 177 4.50 18.09 15.07
C LYS A 177 3.99 19.10 14.04
N THR A 178 4.54 19.07 12.82
CA THR A 178 4.12 19.96 11.73
C THR A 178 2.71 19.66 11.26
N VAL A 179 2.36 18.38 11.19
CA VAL A 179 1.01 17.91 10.82
C VAL A 179 -0.02 18.33 11.88
N GLN A 180 0.28 18.16 13.17
CA GLN A 180 -0.62 18.54 14.26
C GLN A 180 -0.87 20.05 14.34
N VAL A 181 0.16 20.87 14.20
CA VAL A 181 0.04 22.34 14.30
C VAL A 181 -0.81 22.90 13.17
N LYS A 182 -0.69 22.34 11.97
CA LYS A 182 -1.36 22.87 10.78
C LYS A 182 -2.76 22.29 10.57
N ASN A 183 -3.06 21.12 11.11
CA ASN A 183 -4.29 20.37 10.88
C ASN A 183 -4.90 19.85 12.20
N ASN A 184 -5.31 20.75 13.08
CA ASN A 184 -5.99 20.36 14.34
C ASN A 184 -7.22 19.45 14.17
N ASN A 185 -7.73 19.27 12.95
CA ASN A 185 -8.95 18.53 12.65
C ASN A 185 -8.81 17.38 11.63
N THR A 186 -7.67 17.19 10.97
CA THR A 186 -7.53 16.24 9.85
C THR A 186 -7.84 14.78 10.24
N PHE A 187 -7.58 14.40 11.50
CA PHE A 187 -7.88 13.06 11.99
C PHE A 187 -9.27 12.93 12.64
N LYS A 188 -10.01 14.04 12.78
CA LYS A 188 -11.33 14.08 13.42
C LYS A 188 -12.48 14.24 12.44
N THR A 189 -12.22 14.73 11.26
CA THR A 189 -13.21 14.96 10.20
C THR A 189 -12.79 14.25 8.92
N LEU A 190 -13.77 13.63 8.25
CA LEU A 190 -13.54 13.17 6.88
C LEU A 190 -13.25 14.36 5.97
N PRO A 191 -12.41 14.20 4.92
CA PRO A 191 -12.28 15.21 3.88
C PRO A 191 -13.68 15.54 3.34
N VAL A 192 -13.98 16.81 3.21
CA VAL A 192 -15.21 17.27 2.54
C VAL A 192 -15.03 16.93 1.06
N GLU A 193 -15.99 16.22 0.49
CA GLU A 193 -16.04 15.88 -0.94
C GLU A 193 -16.09 17.14 -1.82
#